data_a802c62b3cdd8452924cda2995644092
#
_entry.id   a802c62b3cdd8452924cda2995644092
#
_cell.length_a   1.000
_cell.length_b   1.000
_cell.length_c   1.000
_cell.angle_alpha   90.00
_cell.angle_beta   90.00
_cell.angle_gamma   90.00
#
_symmetry.space_group_name_H-M   'P 1'
#
loop_
_entity.id
_entity.type
_entity.pdbx_description
1 polymer ?
#
loop_
_entity_poly.entity_id
_entity_poly.type
_entity_poly.pdbx_seq_one_letter_code
_entity_poly.pdbx_strand_id
1 'polypeptide(L)'
;MSERIKKETRAAHGKRVPAYVWVTLGVILLTLLLHAIGMSGDLVNVALVYLFPVLVSAVYWGMGPAVYTASFSVIMFDFFFVPPYLSFTVEDLRYLISFVVYLAVAILTASLAGRLRQQLEMVKAREATTNSLYALSRQMTAITDLNTLLVNIATQVSLTLGKPAAVYLPDGQGDLLVTSSSAQASEGEKDGWGDGESEIAIAKWVYHHGQIAGKGSSTLRESLGLYVPLRTEEQIHGVLAVSMDAGEIHEQQEELRLLEACGGLAAGAIARVKLAEEARLAQITAESERIRTALLDSVSHELRTPLTAIIGSATGLLENDTLFTPEDRRELTGNIRDGALRMNRLVTNLLGMVRLESGMLQLNRKWCDVEDIISVVLTQVREFSPHRNIQVELPDDPAFIYGDEVLLEQVLVNIVSNAIKYSPDETQIVIIVASDRSPNQLTIMVADQGIGIPEAERIRIFDKFYRSESTQHVTGTGLGLAICKGIVEVHGGTIVAEPNPGGGTRMRIDIPMEAHGSRFPYSEQGEVEE
;
A
#
# COMPACT_ATOMS: atom_id res chain seq x y z
N MET A 1 28.92 -1.20 -17.13
CA MET A 1 28.95 -2.31 -18.10
C MET A 1 30.03 -2.09 -19.17
N SER A 2 30.17 -0.88 -19.76
CA SER A 2 31.19 -0.52 -20.77
C SER A 2 32.64 -0.72 -20.32
N GLU A 3 33.03 -0.39 -19.09
CA GLU A 3 34.37 -0.63 -18.57
C GLU A 3 34.67 -2.13 -18.34
N ARG A 4 33.66 -2.92 -17.99
CA ARG A 4 33.83 -4.40 -17.91
C ARG A 4 34.06 -5.02 -19.29
N ILE A 5 33.30 -4.58 -20.30
CA ILE A 5 33.46 -5.07 -21.69
C ILE A 5 34.79 -4.59 -22.29
N LYS A 6 35.21 -3.33 -22.06
CA LYS A 6 36.55 -2.85 -22.43
C LYS A 6 37.68 -3.57 -21.69
N LYS A 7 37.49 -3.93 -20.43
CA LYS A 7 38.43 -4.76 -19.66
C LYS A 7 38.45 -6.19 -20.17
N GLU A 8 37.29 -6.75 -20.56
CA GLU A 8 37.22 -8.11 -21.13
C GLU A 8 37.78 -8.21 -22.55
N THR A 9 37.55 -7.21 -23.42
CA THR A 9 38.15 -7.15 -24.75
C THR A 9 39.66 -6.89 -24.70
N ARG A 10 40.16 -6.04 -23.80
CA ARG A 10 41.61 -5.91 -23.53
C ARG A 10 42.19 -7.17 -22.89
N ALA A 11 41.47 -7.83 -22.01
CA ALA A 11 41.86 -9.11 -21.43
C ALA A 11 41.84 -10.25 -22.46
N ALA A 12 40.95 -10.22 -23.46
CA ALA A 12 40.91 -11.18 -24.56
C ALA A 12 42.07 -10.99 -25.53
N HIS A 13 42.52 -9.75 -25.80
CA HIS A 13 43.73 -9.50 -26.63
C HIS A 13 45.01 -9.85 -25.88
N GLY A 14 45.12 -9.58 -24.57
CA GLY A 14 46.27 -9.98 -23.75
C GLY A 14 46.39 -11.48 -23.53
N LYS A 15 45.31 -12.24 -23.71
CA LYS A 15 45.33 -13.71 -23.60
C LYS A 15 45.68 -14.44 -24.92
N ARG A 16 45.67 -13.75 -26.06
CA ARG A 16 45.97 -14.39 -27.37
C ARG A 16 47.45 -14.68 -27.59
N VAL A 17 48.34 -13.81 -27.18
CA VAL A 17 49.79 -14.02 -27.33
C VAL A 17 50.27 -15.21 -26.51
N PRO A 18 49.89 -15.40 -25.21
CA PRO A 18 50.28 -16.60 -24.49
C PRO A 18 49.64 -17.87 -25.05
N ALA A 19 48.46 -17.80 -25.70
CA ALA A 19 47.80 -18.95 -26.29
C ALA A 19 48.66 -19.61 -27.39
N TYR A 20 49.22 -18.85 -28.31
CA TYR A 20 50.11 -19.38 -29.36
C TYR A 20 51.37 -20.00 -28.78
N VAL A 21 51.94 -19.44 -27.72
CA VAL A 21 53.13 -19.97 -27.03
C VAL A 21 52.79 -21.32 -26.37
N TRP A 22 51.68 -21.40 -25.62
CA TRP A 22 51.29 -22.65 -24.96
C TRP A 22 50.98 -23.77 -25.93
N VAL A 23 50.31 -23.43 -27.04
CA VAL A 23 50.02 -24.41 -28.11
C VAL A 23 51.28 -24.90 -28.78
N THR A 24 52.21 -24.03 -29.15
CA THR A 24 53.48 -24.39 -29.75
C THR A 24 54.26 -25.31 -28.83
N LEU A 25 54.38 -24.99 -27.56
CA LEU A 25 55.04 -25.78 -26.55
C LEU A 25 54.37 -27.15 -26.35
N GLY A 26 53.06 -27.21 -26.37
CA GLY A 26 52.27 -28.44 -26.28
C GLY A 26 52.49 -29.38 -27.49
N VAL A 27 52.48 -28.82 -28.70
CA VAL A 27 52.72 -29.59 -29.93
C VAL A 27 54.15 -30.11 -29.96
N ILE A 28 55.18 -29.31 -29.60
CA ILE A 28 56.58 -29.74 -29.52
C ILE A 28 56.75 -30.87 -28.49
N LEU A 29 56.14 -30.69 -27.28
CA LEU A 29 56.23 -31.73 -26.24
C LEU A 29 55.59 -33.05 -26.71
N LEU A 30 54.41 -32.96 -27.37
CA LEU A 30 53.75 -34.14 -27.95
C LEU A 30 54.58 -34.81 -29.00
N THR A 31 55.22 -34.03 -29.89
CA THR A 31 56.15 -34.56 -30.93
C THR A 31 57.32 -35.34 -30.30
N LEU A 32 57.94 -34.73 -29.27
CA LEU A 32 59.06 -35.39 -28.57
C LEU A 32 58.61 -36.68 -27.86
N LEU A 33 57.42 -36.66 -27.26
CA LEU A 33 56.82 -37.80 -26.56
C LEU A 33 56.56 -38.96 -27.55
N LEU A 34 55.90 -38.66 -28.67
CA LEU A 34 55.62 -39.68 -29.71
C LEU A 34 56.89 -40.26 -30.35
N HIS A 35 57.91 -39.43 -30.55
CA HIS A 35 59.20 -39.87 -31.05
C HIS A 35 59.94 -40.77 -30.03
N ALA A 36 59.91 -40.44 -28.74
CA ALA A 36 60.53 -41.24 -27.66
C ALA A 36 59.85 -42.61 -27.46
N ILE A 37 58.50 -42.69 -27.69
CA ILE A 37 57.76 -43.97 -27.61
C ILE A 37 58.05 -44.89 -28.85
N GLY A 38 58.68 -44.37 -29.89
CA GLY A 38 59.03 -45.15 -31.07
C GLY A 38 57.85 -45.39 -32.04
N MET A 39 56.83 -44.53 -32.02
CA MET A 39 55.64 -44.65 -32.89
C MET A 39 55.85 -44.20 -34.33
N SER A 40 57.12 -44.10 -34.78
CA SER A 40 57.46 -43.64 -36.14
C SER A 40 57.02 -44.60 -37.28
N GLY A 41 56.55 -45.81 -36.95
CA GLY A 41 55.96 -46.73 -37.91
C GLY A 41 54.48 -46.65 -38.15
N ASP A 42 53.74 -46.00 -37.24
CA ASP A 42 52.27 -45.96 -37.23
C ASP A 42 51.72 -44.56 -37.56
N LEU A 43 51.93 -44.13 -38.79
CA LEU A 43 51.60 -42.79 -39.28
C LEU A 43 50.11 -42.36 -39.03
N VAL A 44 49.17 -43.31 -39.15
CA VAL A 44 47.76 -43.06 -38.98
C VAL A 44 47.42 -42.71 -37.50
N ASN A 45 47.99 -43.47 -36.57
CA ASN A 45 47.77 -43.26 -35.14
C ASN A 45 48.46 -41.97 -34.68
N VAL A 46 49.62 -41.64 -35.17
CA VAL A 46 50.30 -40.37 -34.89
C VAL A 46 49.49 -39.19 -35.40
N ALA A 47 48.94 -39.24 -36.61
CA ALA A 47 48.10 -38.20 -37.17
C ALA A 47 46.83 -37.98 -36.32
N LEU A 48 46.19 -39.05 -35.84
CA LEU A 48 45.02 -38.96 -34.95
C LEU A 48 45.35 -38.29 -33.60
N VAL A 49 46.51 -38.59 -33.02
CA VAL A 49 46.94 -37.96 -31.75
C VAL A 49 47.20 -36.48 -31.92
N TYR A 50 47.71 -36.03 -33.07
CA TYR A 50 47.89 -34.60 -33.35
C TYR A 50 46.56 -33.81 -33.49
N LEU A 51 45.39 -34.45 -33.70
CA LEU A 51 44.12 -33.81 -33.67
C LEU A 51 43.74 -33.30 -32.25
N PHE A 52 44.26 -33.93 -31.20
CA PHE A 52 43.94 -33.57 -29.81
C PHE A 52 44.37 -32.13 -29.44
N PRO A 53 45.63 -31.68 -29.67
CA PRO A 53 45.99 -30.27 -29.45
C PRO A 53 45.16 -29.28 -30.26
N VAL A 54 44.77 -29.65 -31.50
CA VAL A 54 43.90 -28.79 -32.34
C VAL A 54 42.53 -28.64 -31.71
N LEU A 55 41.95 -29.74 -31.22
CA LEU A 55 40.64 -29.75 -30.56
C LEU A 55 40.67 -28.92 -29.26
N VAL A 56 41.69 -29.13 -28.45
CA VAL A 56 41.88 -28.34 -27.21
C VAL A 56 42.02 -26.85 -27.54
N SER A 57 42.86 -26.52 -28.55
CA SER A 57 43.05 -25.14 -28.97
C SER A 57 41.76 -24.50 -29.47
N ALA A 58 40.92 -25.24 -30.23
CA ALA A 58 39.64 -24.77 -30.73
C ALA A 58 38.65 -24.44 -29.60
N VAL A 59 38.58 -25.31 -28.59
CA VAL A 59 37.65 -25.16 -27.47
C VAL A 59 38.08 -24.03 -26.54
N TYR A 60 39.35 -23.92 -26.18
CA TYR A 60 39.81 -22.96 -25.17
C TYR A 60 40.17 -21.58 -25.73
N TRP A 61 40.75 -21.49 -26.92
CA TRP A 61 41.30 -20.25 -27.48
C TRP A 61 40.62 -19.79 -28.78
N GLY A 62 39.75 -20.62 -29.37
CA GLY A 62 38.99 -20.30 -30.56
C GLY A 62 39.71 -20.53 -31.90
N MET A 63 39.11 -19.97 -32.99
CA MET A 63 39.46 -20.33 -34.37
C MET A 63 40.91 -19.98 -34.75
N GLY A 64 41.43 -18.81 -34.38
CA GLY A 64 42.79 -18.36 -34.75
C GLY A 64 43.90 -19.31 -34.23
N PRO A 65 44.01 -19.54 -32.91
CA PRO A 65 44.96 -20.49 -32.35
C PRO A 65 44.74 -21.91 -32.85
N ALA A 66 43.49 -22.35 -33.10
CA ALA A 66 43.23 -23.71 -33.62
C ALA A 66 43.78 -23.95 -35.04
N VAL A 67 43.59 -22.99 -35.94
CA VAL A 67 44.13 -23.04 -37.30
C VAL A 67 45.66 -23.03 -37.27
N TYR A 68 46.26 -22.18 -36.42
CA TYR A 68 47.69 -22.16 -36.19
C TYR A 68 48.18 -23.52 -35.66
N THR A 69 47.51 -24.09 -34.66
CA THR A 69 47.85 -25.41 -34.10
C THR A 69 47.81 -26.49 -35.17
N ALA A 70 46.76 -26.51 -36.00
CA ALA A 70 46.63 -27.48 -37.11
C ALA A 70 47.74 -27.35 -38.09
N SER A 71 48.07 -26.14 -38.56
CA SER A 71 49.19 -25.92 -39.50
C SER A 71 50.53 -26.31 -38.90
N PHE A 72 50.77 -25.94 -37.64
CA PHE A 72 52.02 -26.30 -36.96
C PHE A 72 52.14 -27.80 -36.67
N SER A 73 51.06 -28.48 -36.30
CA SER A 73 50.99 -29.92 -36.12
C SER A 73 51.31 -30.67 -37.41
N VAL A 74 50.78 -30.18 -38.52
CA VAL A 74 51.06 -30.73 -39.86
C VAL A 74 52.56 -30.64 -40.18
N ILE A 75 53.19 -29.48 -39.96
CA ILE A 75 54.59 -29.26 -40.18
C ILE A 75 55.43 -30.19 -39.29
N MET A 76 55.10 -30.34 -38.02
CA MET A 76 55.82 -31.24 -37.09
C MET A 76 55.63 -32.72 -37.45
N PHE A 77 54.40 -33.09 -37.85
CA PHE A 77 54.10 -34.44 -38.29
C PHE A 77 54.93 -34.84 -39.56
N ASP A 78 54.93 -33.96 -40.56
CA ASP A 78 55.66 -34.17 -41.80
C ASP A 78 57.18 -34.33 -41.55
N PHE A 79 57.74 -33.38 -40.83
CA PHE A 79 59.16 -33.32 -40.58
C PHE A 79 59.71 -34.49 -39.76
N PHE A 80 58.96 -34.94 -38.72
CA PHE A 80 59.50 -35.97 -37.79
C PHE A 80 59.05 -37.39 -38.08
N PHE A 81 57.89 -37.60 -38.77
CA PHE A 81 57.27 -38.91 -38.88
C PHE A 81 57.11 -39.40 -40.33
N VAL A 82 57.17 -38.54 -41.35
CA VAL A 82 57.02 -38.93 -42.75
C VAL A 82 58.43 -39.21 -43.38
N PRO A 83 58.67 -40.38 -44.00
CA PRO A 83 59.92 -40.63 -44.68
C PRO A 83 60.03 -39.82 -45.99
N PRO A 84 61.22 -39.31 -46.38
CA PRO A 84 62.48 -39.35 -45.65
C PRO A 84 62.52 -38.40 -44.45
N TYR A 85 62.82 -38.91 -43.24
CA TYR A 85 62.83 -38.16 -42.00
C TYR A 85 63.73 -36.92 -42.05
N LEU A 86 63.30 -35.84 -41.31
CA LEU A 86 64.04 -34.56 -41.23
C LEU A 86 64.17 -33.83 -42.58
N SER A 87 63.26 -34.08 -43.52
CA SER A 87 63.22 -33.40 -44.81
C SER A 87 61.79 -32.97 -45.11
N PHE A 88 61.58 -31.93 -45.91
CA PHE A 88 60.27 -31.47 -46.37
C PHE A 88 59.94 -31.99 -47.79
N THR A 89 60.59 -33.05 -48.26
CA THR A 89 60.28 -33.61 -49.56
C THR A 89 59.27 -34.73 -49.43
N VAL A 90 58.05 -34.47 -49.91
CA VAL A 90 56.92 -35.42 -49.91
C VAL A 90 57.02 -36.23 -51.19
N GLU A 91 57.53 -37.50 -51.13
CA GLU A 91 57.65 -38.38 -52.28
C GLU A 91 56.34 -39.08 -52.67
N ASP A 92 55.37 -39.22 -51.72
CA ASP A 92 54.12 -39.94 -52.00
C ASP A 92 52.93 -39.00 -51.92
N LEU A 93 52.13 -38.92 -52.99
CA LEU A 93 50.91 -38.11 -53.13
C LEU A 93 49.84 -38.45 -52.07
N ARG A 94 49.89 -39.65 -51.50
CA ARG A 94 48.98 -40.11 -50.43
C ARG A 94 49.07 -39.26 -49.17
N TYR A 95 50.27 -38.78 -48.82
CA TYR A 95 50.44 -37.88 -47.64
C TYR A 95 49.83 -36.50 -47.87
N LEU A 96 49.87 -36.00 -49.07
CA LEU A 96 49.29 -34.73 -49.43
C LEU A 96 47.75 -34.76 -49.28
N ILE A 97 47.09 -35.86 -49.64
CA ILE A 97 45.64 -36.05 -49.41
C ILE A 97 45.35 -36.09 -47.91
N SER A 98 46.14 -36.80 -47.10
CA SER A 98 45.98 -36.86 -45.64
C SER A 98 46.13 -35.50 -45.02
N PHE A 99 46.97 -34.62 -45.48
CA PHE A 99 47.13 -33.24 -45.05
C PHE A 99 45.86 -32.40 -45.29
N VAL A 100 45.35 -32.50 -46.53
CA VAL A 100 44.12 -31.77 -46.88
C VAL A 100 42.97 -32.20 -46.01
N VAL A 101 42.78 -33.50 -45.80
CA VAL A 101 41.73 -34.04 -44.92
C VAL A 101 41.94 -33.58 -43.47
N TYR A 102 43.16 -33.65 -42.97
CA TYR A 102 43.50 -33.19 -41.62
C TYR A 102 43.19 -31.71 -41.41
N LEU A 103 43.62 -30.86 -42.33
CA LEU A 103 43.36 -29.44 -42.28
C LEU A 103 41.84 -29.13 -42.36
N ALA A 104 41.11 -29.83 -43.25
CA ALA A 104 39.67 -29.67 -43.37
C ALA A 104 38.94 -30.04 -42.09
N VAL A 105 39.30 -31.16 -41.45
CA VAL A 105 38.72 -31.58 -40.16
C VAL A 105 39.06 -30.56 -39.05
N ALA A 106 40.28 -30.05 -39.03
CA ALA A 106 40.71 -29.05 -38.06
C ALA A 106 39.90 -27.75 -38.19
N ILE A 107 39.71 -27.24 -39.41
CA ILE A 107 38.92 -26.03 -39.69
C ILE A 107 37.45 -26.27 -39.35
N LEU A 108 36.88 -27.40 -39.72
CA LEU A 108 35.48 -27.74 -39.41
C LEU A 108 35.24 -27.78 -37.90
N THR A 109 36.11 -28.45 -37.15
CA THR A 109 36.02 -28.58 -35.70
C THR A 109 36.16 -27.22 -35.02
N ALA A 110 37.11 -26.40 -35.43
CA ALA A 110 37.32 -25.05 -34.91
C ALA A 110 36.10 -24.14 -35.19
N SER A 111 35.53 -24.21 -36.40
CA SER A 111 34.34 -23.43 -36.76
C SER A 111 33.09 -23.84 -35.96
N LEU A 112 32.92 -25.17 -35.76
CA LEU A 112 31.80 -25.68 -34.96
C LEU A 112 31.91 -25.27 -33.49
N ALA A 113 33.11 -25.40 -32.91
CA ALA A 113 33.36 -24.97 -31.53
C ALA A 113 33.14 -23.46 -31.35
N GLY A 114 33.57 -22.65 -32.31
CA GLY A 114 33.34 -21.21 -32.32
C GLY A 114 31.84 -20.83 -32.36
N ARG A 115 31.06 -21.50 -33.24
CA ARG A 115 29.62 -21.31 -33.33
C ARG A 115 28.89 -21.72 -32.05
N LEU A 116 29.25 -22.87 -31.48
CA LEU A 116 28.67 -23.36 -30.23
C LEU A 116 28.91 -22.39 -29.08
N ARG A 117 30.12 -21.84 -28.97
CA ARG A 117 30.48 -20.85 -27.96
C ARG A 117 29.65 -19.56 -28.10
N GLN A 118 29.52 -19.04 -29.32
CA GLN A 118 28.68 -17.86 -29.57
C GLN A 118 27.21 -18.11 -29.19
N GLN A 119 26.69 -19.31 -29.54
CA GLN A 119 25.32 -19.67 -29.15
C GLN A 119 25.16 -19.71 -27.63
N LEU A 120 26.09 -20.29 -26.90
CA LEU A 120 26.08 -20.34 -25.43
C LEU A 120 26.13 -18.93 -24.80
N GLU A 121 26.99 -18.05 -25.35
CA GLU A 121 27.04 -16.65 -24.87
C GLU A 121 25.73 -15.89 -25.13
N MET A 122 25.10 -16.06 -26.29
CA MET A 122 23.79 -15.48 -26.58
C MET A 122 22.67 -16.02 -25.68
N VAL A 123 22.67 -17.33 -25.41
CA VAL A 123 21.67 -17.93 -24.50
C VAL A 123 21.84 -17.40 -23.08
N LYS A 124 23.06 -17.34 -22.56
CA LYS A 124 23.35 -16.77 -21.24
C LYS A 124 22.94 -15.30 -21.12
N ALA A 125 23.20 -14.50 -22.17
CA ALA A 125 22.76 -13.09 -22.18
C ALA A 125 21.25 -12.96 -22.15
N ARG A 126 20.51 -13.76 -22.94
CA ARG A 126 19.04 -13.79 -22.93
C ARG A 126 18.47 -14.24 -21.58
N GLU A 127 19.07 -15.28 -20.99
CA GLU A 127 18.66 -15.77 -19.66
C GLU A 127 18.85 -14.69 -18.59
N ALA A 128 19.97 -13.97 -18.58
CA ALA A 128 20.23 -12.87 -17.67
C ALA A 128 19.18 -11.74 -17.82
N THR A 129 18.85 -11.36 -19.05
CA THR A 129 17.82 -10.36 -19.34
C THR A 129 16.45 -10.82 -18.85
N THR A 130 16.07 -12.06 -19.15
CA THR A 130 14.79 -12.63 -18.72
C THR A 130 14.68 -12.69 -17.21
N ASN A 131 15.72 -13.10 -16.51
CA ASN A 131 15.76 -13.16 -15.05
C ASN A 131 15.64 -11.75 -14.43
N SER A 132 16.27 -10.74 -15.02
CA SER A 132 16.15 -9.34 -14.58
C SER A 132 14.72 -8.81 -14.73
N LEU A 133 14.07 -9.07 -15.88
CA LEU A 133 12.68 -8.67 -16.11
C LEU A 133 11.70 -9.41 -15.19
N TYR A 134 11.95 -10.70 -14.92
CA TYR A 134 11.13 -11.46 -13.98
C TYR A 134 11.27 -10.95 -12.54
N ALA A 135 12.49 -10.66 -12.10
CA ALA A 135 12.73 -10.06 -10.78
C ALA A 135 12.03 -8.71 -10.63
N LEU A 136 12.13 -7.84 -11.66
CA LEU A 136 11.46 -6.55 -11.72
C LEU A 136 9.93 -6.71 -11.61
N SER A 137 9.34 -7.58 -12.42
CA SER A 137 7.91 -7.87 -12.41
C SER A 137 7.43 -8.35 -11.03
N ARG A 138 8.17 -9.25 -10.40
CA ARG A 138 7.84 -9.79 -9.08
C ARG A 138 7.89 -8.71 -7.99
N GLN A 139 8.90 -7.85 -8.01
CA GLN A 139 9.02 -6.74 -7.05
C GLN A 139 7.87 -5.74 -7.22
N MET A 140 7.54 -5.35 -8.45
CA MET A 140 6.44 -4.43 -8.74
C MET A 140 5.08 -5.00 -8.33
N THR A 141 4.88 -6.33 -8.38
CA THR A 141 3.62 -6.97 -8.02
C THR A 141 3.30 -6.88 -6.53
N ALA A 142 4.30 -6.82 -5.67
CA ALA A 142 4.14 -6.77 -4.22
C ALA A 142 3.78 -5.36 -3.68
N ILE A 143 3.99 -4.31 -4.48
CA ILE A 143 3.82 -2.92 -4.07
C ILE A 143 2.38 -2.47 -4.34
N THR A 144 1.72 -1.90 -3.32
CA THR A 144 0.35 -1.40 -3.38
C THR A 144 0.26 0.13 -3.37
N ASP A 145 1.32 0.81 -2.90
CA ASP A 145 1.39 2.27 -2.89
C ASP A 145 2.04 2.80 -4.17
N LEU A 146 1.40 3.79 -4.81
CA LEU A 146 1.85 4.35 -6.08
C LEU A 146 3.23 5.02 -5.96
N ASN A 147 3.46 5.83 -4.93
CA ASN A 147 4.72 6.54 -4.77
C ASN A 147 5.90 5.59 -4.57
N THR A 148 5.73 4.59 -3.71
CA THR A 148 6.70 3.51 -3.48
C THR A 148 6.97 2.73 -4.77
N LEU A 149 5.94 2.46 -5.58
CA LEU A 149 6.09 1.78 -6.87
C LEU A 149 6.94 2.59 -7.83
N LEU A 150 6.71 3.91 -7.96
CA LEU A 150 7.44 4.78 -8.88
C LEU A 150 8.92 4.90 -8.51
N VAL A 151 9.22 5.07 -7.23
CA VAL A 151 10.61 5.06 -6.73
C VAL A 151 11.29 3.73 -7.04
N ASN A 152 10.58 2.63 -6.83
CA ASN A 152 11.11 1.30 -7.15
C ASN A 152 11.38 1.12 -8.64
N ILE A 153 10.46 1.56 -9.52
CA ILE A 153 10.65 1.52 -10.99
C ILE A 153 11.91 2.29 -11.39
N ALA A 154 12.04 3.56 -10.98
CA ALA A 154 13.18 4.40 -11.31
C ALA A 154 14.50 3.77 -10.82
N THR A 155 14.53 3.29 -9.58
CA THR A 155 15.71 2.68 -8.96
C THR A 155 16.11 1.38 -9.66
N GLN A 156 15.16 0.49 -9.94
CA GLN A 156 15.44 -0.81 -10.57
C GLN A 156 15.88 -0.65 -12.02
N VAL A 157 15.26 0.25 -12.77
CA VAL A 157 15.70 0.56 -14.14
C VAL A 157 17.10 1.15 -14.14
N SER A 158 17.39 2.07 -13.20
CA SER A 158 18.73 2.65 -13.03
C SER A 158 19.78 1.60 -12.70
N LEU A 159 19.49 0.68 -11.78
CA LEU A 159 20.39 -0.44 -11.42
C LEU A 159 20.63 -1.40 -12.59
N THR A 160 19.57 -1.67 -13.36
CA THR A 160 19.65 -2.62 -14.49
C THR A 160 20.48 -2.06 -15.65
N LEU A 161 20.31 -0.78 -15.97
CA LEU A 161 21.01 -0.11 -17.08
C LEU A 161 22.32 0.56 -16.62
N GLY A 162 22.54 0.74 -15.32
CA GLY A 162 23.69 1.45 -14.77
C GLY A 162 23.69 2.95 -15.09
N LYS A 163 22.51 3.55 -15.32
CA LYS A 163 22.32 4.94 -15.76
C LYS A 163 21.18 5.59 -14.97
N PRO A 164 21.20 6.92 -14.77
CA PRO A 164 20.09 7.63 -14.15
C PRO A 164 18.77 7.40 -14.89
N ALA A 165 17.69 7.16 -14.14
CA ALA A 165 16.35 6.97 -14.66
C ALA A 165 15.35 7.88 -13.94
N ALA A 166 14.32 8.34 -14.66
CA ALA A 166 13.24 9.15 -14.12
C ALA A 166 11.87 8.66 -14.63
N VAL A 167 10.85 8.82 -13.80
CA VAL A 167 9.46 8.49 -14.14
C VAL A 167 8.63 9.77 -14.07
N TYR A 168 7.88 10.04 -15.12
CA TYR A 168 6.98 11.17 -15.25
C TYR A 168 5.55 10.68 -15.26
N LEU A 169 4.70 11.27 -14.42
CA LEU A 169 3.25 11.00 -14.43
C LEU A 169 2.47 12.28 -14.67
N PRO A 170 1.27 12.18 -15.29
CA PRO A 170 0.37 13.30 -15.41
C PRO A 170 -0.17 13.70 -14.04
N ASP A 171 -0.20 15.00 -13.76
CA ASP A 171 -0.90 15.59 -12.63
C ASP A 171 -2.43 15.65 -12.87
N GLY A 172 -3.19 16.16 -11.89
CA GLY A 172 -4.64 16.32 -12.01
C GLY A 172 -5.10 17.30 -13.10
N GLN A 173 -4.19 18.08 -13.69
CA GLN A 173 -4.46 19.02 -14.79
C GLN A 173 -3.98 18.51 -16.15
N GLY A 174 -3.31 17.37 -16.20
CA GLY A 174 -2.79 16.74 -17.40
C GLY A 174 -1.36 17.16 -17.75
N ASP A 175 -0.71 17.98 -16.93
CA ASP A 175 0.70 18.30 -17.05
C ASP A 175 1.56 17.17 -16.47
N LEU A 176 2.73 16.93 -17.13
CA LEU A 176 3.68 15.93 -16.66
C LEU A 176 4.65 16.50 -15.63
N LEU A 177 4.74 15.84 -14.51
CA LEU A 177 5.70 16.14 -13.46
C LEU A 177 6.66 14.96 -13.25
N VAL A 178 7.91 15.26 -12.91
CA VAL A 178 8.87 14.26 -12.43
C VAL A 178 8.38 13.75 -11.08
N THR A 179 7.90 12.52 -11.05
CA THR A 179 7.34 11.95 -9.82
C THR A 179 8.40 11.17 -9.06
N SER A 180 9.41 10.63 -9.75
CA SER A 180 10.52 9.90 -9.13
C SER A 180 11.75 9.93 -10.01
N SER A 181 12.92 10.16 -9.41
CA SER A 181 14.23 10.09 -10.07
C SER A 181 15.20 9.26 -9.23
N SER A 182 15.98 8.42 -9.87
CA SER A 182 17.02 7.63 -9.20
C SER A 182 18.21 8.47 -8.72
N ALA A 183 18.35 9.70 -9.21
CA ALA A 183 19.40 10.64 -8.80
C ALA A 183 19.14 11.27 -7.42
N GLN A 184 17.92 11.25 -6.91
CA GLN A 184 17.58 11.74 -5.55
C GLN A 184 18.15 10.87 -4.42
N ALA A 185 18.66 9.68 -4.71
CA ALA A 185 19.25 8.78 -3.71
C ALA A 185 20.69 9.15 -3.31
N SER A 186 21.32 10.16 -3.95
CA SER A 186 22.68 10.63 -3.63
C SER A 186 22.58 11.97 -2.94
N GLU A 187 22.78 12.01 -1.63
CA GLU A 187 22.85 13.24 -0.84
C GLU A 187 24.02 14.13 -1.36
N GLY A 188 23.72 15.20 -2.08
CA GLY A 188 24.70 16.23 -2.38
C GLY A 188 24.55 17.04 -3.68
N GLU A 189 23.86 16.59 -4.70
CA GLU A 189 23.66 17.35 -5.95
C GLU A 189 22.18 17.72 -6.13
N LYS A 190 21.91 19.03 -6.15
CA LYS A 190 20.56 19.62 -6.27
C LYS A 190 19.95 19.55 -7.68
N ASP A 191 20.67 19.07 -8.68
CA ASP A 191 20.18 18.88 -10.05
C ASP A 191 20.12 17.41 -10.39
N GLY A 192 19.02 16.73 -9.97
CA GLY A 192 18.71 15.38 -10.40
C GLY A 192 18.44 15.36 -11.91
N TRP A 193 19.09 14.45 -12.66
CA TRP A 193 18.78 14.22 -14.06
C TRP A 193 17.28 13.95 -14.23
N GLY A 194 16.63 14.65 -15.17
CA GLY A 194 15.20 14.51 -15.45
C GLY A 194 14.34 15.71 -15.04
N ASP A 195 14.84 16.64 -14.21
CA ASP A 195 14.08 17.80 -13.73
C ASP A 195 14.18 19.03 -14.66
N GLY A 196 14.99 18.96 -15.72
CA GLY A 196 15.20 20.04 -16.66
C GLY A 196 13.97 20.33 -17.55
N GLU A 197 13.77 21.59 -17.94
CA GLU A 197 12.65 21.98 -18.81
C GLU A 197 12.65 21.22 -20.15
N SER A 198 13.84 20.95 -20.70
CA SER A 198 13.99 20.19 -21.95
C SER A 198 13.57 18.73 -21.80
N GLU A 199 13.92 18.10 -20.69
CA GLU A 199 13.56 16.73 -20.38
C GLU A 199 12.04 16.57 -20.19
N ILE A 200 11.43 17.51 -19.46
CA ILE A 200 9.97 17.56 -19.26
C ILE A 200 9.24 17.79 -20.59
N ALA A 201 9.77 18.67 -21.45
CA ALA A 201 9.16 18.92 -22.76
C ALA A 201 9.17 17.69 -23.67
N ILE A 202 10.27 16.92 -23.67
CA ILE A 202 10.37 15.66 -24.42
C ILE A 202 9.43 14.60 -23.82
N ALA A 203 9.38 14.48 -22.50
CA ALA A 203 8.46 13.57 -21.82
C ALA A 203 7.00 13.91 -22.16
N LYS A 204 6.59 15.20 -22.16
CA LYS A 204 5.26 15.64 -22.60
C LYS A 204 4.99 15.23 -24.05
N TRP A 205 5.95 15.41 -24.94
CA TRP A 205 5.82 15.00 -26.33
C TRP A 205 5.56 13.49 -26.44
N VAL A 206 6.35 12.66 -25.72
CA VAL A 206 6.21 11.19 -25.70
C VAL A 206 4.85 10.76 -25.12
N TYR A 207 4.40 11.42 -24.07
CA TYR A 207 3.10 11.16 -23.45
C TYR A 207 1.93 11.40 -24.41
N HIS A 208 1.96 12.54 -25.14
CA HIS A 208 0.87 12.88 -26.07
C HIS A 208 0.87 12.08 -27.36
N HIS A 209 2.06 11.70 -27.88
CA HIS A 209 2.15 10.98 -29.15
C HIS A 209 2.24 9.45 -28.98
N GLY A 210 2.53 8.96 -27.79
CA GLY A 210 2.68 7.52 -27.51
C GLY A 210 3.85 6.87 -28.24
N GLN A 211 4.80 7.67 -28.71
CA GLN A 211 5.97 7.24 -29.48
C GLN A 211 7.25 7.46 -28.66
N ILE A 212 8.21 6.57 -28.85
CA ILE A 212 9.52 6.68 -28.24
C ILE A 212 10.27 7.85 -28.84
N ALA A 213 10.91 8.66 -27.99
CA ALA A 213 11.75 9.76 -28.42
C ALA A 213 13.08 9.78 -27.68
N GLY A 214 14.05 10.48 -28.26
CA GLY A 214 15.35 10.66 -27.66
C GLY A 214 16.46 9.86 -28.33
N LYS A 215 17.59 9.78 -27.66
CA LYS A 215 18.82 9.17 -28.18
C LYS A 215 18.60 7.69 -28.49
N GLY A 216 18.99 7.25 -29.70
CA GLY A 216 18.77 5.88 -30.18
C GLY A 216 17.42 5.64 -30.82
N SER A 217 16.47 6.60 -30.79
CA SER A 217 15.17 6.54 -31.49
C SER A 217 15.20 7.24 -32.84
N SER A 218 14.09 7.20 -33.57
CA SER A 218 13.90 7.96 -34.82
C SER A 218 13.55 9.41 -34.59
N THR A 219 13.16 9.81 -33.36
CA THR A 219 12.58 11.11 -33.03
C THR A 219 13.42 11.79 -31.93
N LEU A 220 13.71 13.09 -32.07
CA LEU A 220 14.46 13.91 -31.11
C LEU A 220 15.83 13.28 -30.68
N ARG A 221 16.60 12.84 -31.66
CA ARG A 221 17.87 12.09 -31.48
C ARG A 221 18.98 12.82 -30.73
N GLU A 222 18.91 14.15 -30.67
CA GLU A 222 19.93 15.00 -30.04
C GLU A 222 19.73 15.14 -28.52
N SER A 223 18.66 14.58 -27.98
CA SER A 223 18.42 14.63 -26.53
C SER A 223 19.44 13.80 -25.75
N LEU A 224 19.66 14.15 -24.48
CA LEU A 224 20.58 13.46 -23.57
C LEU A 224 19.99 12.14 -23.02
N GLY A 225 18.69 11.90 -23.23
CA GLY A 225 17.99 10.72 -22.72
C GLY A 225 17.18 9.99 -23.77
N LEU A 226 16.75 8.79 -23.43
CA LEU A 226 15.79 7.96 -24.14
C LEU A 226 14.50 7.92 -23.32
N TYR A 227 13.36 8.21 -23.94
CA TYR A 227 12.04 8.36 -23.33
C TYR A 227 11.08 7.34 -23.94
N VAL A 228 10.47 6.52 -23.09
CA VAL A 228 9.55 5.44 -23.48
C VAL A 228 8.19 5.67 -22.80
N PRO A 229 7.07 5.61 -23.54
CA PRO A 229 5.75 5.76 -22.94
C PRO A 229 5.42 4.54 -22.07
N LEU A 230 4.93 4.78 -20.87
CA LEU A 230 4.36 3.78 -19.97
C LEU A 230 2.92 3.51 -20.40
N ARG A 231 2.74 2.64 -21.38
CA ARG A 231 1.43 2.39 -21.97
C ARG A 231 0.95 0.97 -21.73
N THR A 232 -0.33 0.85 -21.47
CA THR A 232 -1.12 -0.39 -21.62
C THR A 232 -1.79 -0.39 -22.99
N GLU A 233 -2.58 -1.42 -23.30
CA GLU A 233 -3.35 -1.46 -24.56
C GLU A 233 -4.36 -0.31 -24.66
N GLU A 234 -4.90 0.16 -23.53
CA GLU A 234 -5.99 1.13 -23.47
C GLU A 234 -5.50 2.58 -23.34
N GLN A 235 -4.42 2.84 -22.59
CA GLN A 235 -3.99 4.20 -22.28
C GLN A 235 -2.50 4.33 -21.92
N ILE A 236 -2.01 5.57 -21.95
CA ILE A 236 -0.67 5.94 -21.51
C ILE A 236 -0.75 6.45 -20.08
N HIS A 237 -0.02 5.83 -19.17
CA HIS A 237 -0.02 6.15 -17.74
C HIS A 237 1.05 7.17 -17.35
N GLY A 238 2.09 7.34 -18.19
CA GLY A 238 3.22 8.22 -17.95
C GLY A 238 4.37 7.96 -18.93
N VAL A 239 5.57 8.39 -18.56
CA VAL A 239 6.80 8.23 -19.35
C VAL A 239 7.94 7.78 -18.46
N LEU A 240 8.70 6.79 -18.92
CA LEU A 240 9.96 6.36 -18.32
C LEU A 240 11.11 6.91 -19.15
N ALA A 241 12.06 7.56 -18.50
CA ALA A 241 13.23 8.11 -19.17
C ALA A 241 14.52 7.59 -18.53
N VAL A 242 15.55 7.44 -19.35
CA VAL A 242 16.89 7.02 -18.93
C VAL A 242 17.93 7.88 -19.64
N SER A 243 18.96 8.32 -18.91
CA SER A 243 20.10 9.03 -19.47
C SER A 243 20.89 8.11 -20.41
N MET A 244 21.30 8.64 -21.57
CA MET A 244 22.00 7.86 -22.60
C MET A 244 23.36 8.47 -22.95
N ASP A 245 24.42 7.69 -22.76
CA ASP A 245 25.76 8.05 -23.21
C ASP A 245 25.94 7.89 -24.74
N ALA A 246 27.07 8.39 -25.28
CA ALA A 246 27.46 8.14 -26.66
C ALA A 246 28.01 6.70 -26.77
N GLY A 247 27.12 5.72 -26.91
CA GLY A 247 27.47 4.31 -27.11
C GLY A 247 27.40 3.88 -28.58
N GLU A 248 27.83 2.63 -28.87
CA GLU A 248 27.72 2.04 -30.21
C GLU A 248 26.23 1.76 -30.54
N ILE A 249 25.87 1.85 -31.84
CA ILE A 249 24.47 1.70 -32.32
C ILE A 249 23.84 0.35 -31.87
N HIS A 250 24.64 -0.67 -31.75
CA HIS A 250 24.16 -2.01 -31.35
C HIS A 250 23.78 -2.07 -29.86
N GLU A 251 24.55 -1.44 -28.99
CA GLU A 251 24.26 -1.32 -27.55
C GLU A 251 22.97 -0.49 -27.35
N GLN A 252 22.78 0.57 -28.13
CA GLN A 252 21.58 1.40 -28.05
C GLN A 252 20.29 0.64 -28.42
N GLN A 253 20.33 -0.30 -29.36
CA GLN A 253 19.17 -1.11 -29.71
C GLN A 253 18.79 -2.14 -28.64
N GLU A 254 19.75 -2.72 -27.96
CA GLU A 254 19.49 -3.65 -26.85
C GLU A 254 18.93 -2.91 -25.63
N GLU A 255 19.50 -1.75 -25.30
CA GLU A 255 19.00 -0.87 -24.23
C GLU A 255 17.56 -0.40 -24.50
N LEU A 256 17.24 -0.04 -25.74
CA LEU A 256 15.89 0.35 -26.14
C LEU A 256 14.89 -0.79 -25.90
N ARG A 257 15.18 -2.00 -26.37
CA ARG A 257 14.27 -3.16 -26.18
C ARG A 257 14.05 -3.48 -24.70
N LEU A 258 15.12 -3.38 -23.90
CA LEU A 258 15.03 -3.61 -22.45
C LEU A 258 14.17 -2.55 -21.79
N LEU A 259 14.36 -1.28 -22.16
CA LEU A 259 13.59 -0.17 -21.62
C LEU A 259 12.11 -0.24 -22.04
N GLU A 260 11.80 -0.65 -23.27
CA GLU A 260 10.41 -0.92 -23.71
C GLU A 260 9.76 -2.03 -22.88
N ALA A 261 10.47 -3.11 -22.63
CA ALA A 261 9.96 -4.21 -21.80
C ALA A 261 9.72 -3.78 -20.35
N CYS A 262 10.68 -3.03 -19.77
CA CYS A 262 10.51 -2.43 -18.44
C CYS A 262 9.34 -1.45 -18.40
N GLY A 263 9.18 -0.63 -19.44
CA GLY A 263 8.07 0.32 -19.59
C GLY A 263 6.71 -0.37 -19.62
N GLY A 264 6.59 -1.47 -20.35
CA GLY A 264 5.36 -2.27 -20.38
C GLY A 264 5.00 -2.88 -19.02
N LEU A 265 6.00 -3.45 -18.32
CA LEU A 265 5.81 -4.00 -16.96
C LEU A 265 5.43 -2.89 -15.96
N ALA A 266 6.10 -1.75 -16.03
CA ALA A 266 5.82 -0.59 -15.19
C ALA A 266 4.41 -0.03 -15.44
N ALA A 267 4.01 0.10 -16.71
CA ALA A 267 2.67 0.55 -17.08
C ALA A 267 1.58 -0.35 -16.50
N GLY A 268 1.73 -1.68 -16.65
CA GLY A 268 0.81 -2.66 -16.06
C GLY A 268 0.74 -2.59 -14.53
N ALA A 269 1.89 -2.38 -13.87
CA ALA A 269 1.93 -2.23 -12.42
C ALA A 269 1.25 -0.92 -11.94
N ILE A 270 1.48 0.21 -12.63
CA ILE A 270 0.85 1.50 -12.34
C ILE A 270 -0.67 1.40 -12.55
N ALA A 271 -1.12 0.83 -13.69
CA ALA A 271 -2.53 0.61 -13.97
C ALA A 271 -3.21 -0.20 -12.86
N ARG A 272 -2.60 -1.28 -12.43
CA ARG A 272 -3.11 -2.14 -11.35
C ARG A 272 -3.27 -1.37 -10.03
N VAL A 273 -2.28 -0.58 -9.62
CA VAL A 273 -2.33 0.20 -8.37
C VAL A 273 -3.42 1.28 -8.45
N LYS A 274 -3.52 2.00 -9.58
CA LYS A 274 -4.57 3.02 -9.80
C LYS A 274 -5.97 2.40 -9.76
N LEU A 275 -6.19 1.29 -10.47
CA LEU A 275 -7.48 0.59 -10.47
C LEU A 275 -7.85 0.04 -9.08
N ALA A 276 -6.89 -0.46 -8.32
CA ALA A 276 -7.12 -0.93 -6.96
C ALA A 276 -7.55 0.21 -6.03
N GLU A 277 -6.93 1.39 -6.14
CA GLU A 277 -7.31 2.57 -5.35
C GLU A 277 -8.67 3.13 -5.77
N GLU A 278 -8.98 3.20 -7.07
CA GLU A 278 -10.30 3.59 -7.56
C GLU A 278 -11.40 2.63 -7.06
N ALA A 279 -11.16 1.32 -7.12
CA ALA A 279 -12.08 0.32 -6.59
C ALA A 279 -12.29 0.47 -5.08
N ARG A 280 -11.22 0.76 -4.31
CA ARG A 280 -11.28 1.01 -2.87
C ARG A 280 -12.14 2.24 -2.55
N LEU A 281 -11.93 3.34 -3.26
CA LEU A 281 -12.72 4.56 -3.09
C LEU A 281 -14.19 4.35 -3.46
N ALA A 282 -14.46 3.65 -4.55
CA ALA A 282 -15.82 3.29 -4.97
C ALA A 282 -16.52 2.42 -3.92
N GLN A 283 -15.81 1.47 -3.32
CA GLN A 283 -16.34 0.61 -2.27
C GLN A 283 -16.70 1.41 -1.00
N ILE A 284 -15.83 2.33 -0.58
CA ILE A 284 -16.09 3.22 0.58
C ILE A 284 -17.34 4.08 0.31
N THR A 285 -17.45 4.64 -0.89
CA THR A 285 -18.60 5.47 -1.28
C THR A 285 -19.89 4.65 -1.29
N ALA A 286 -19.87 3.45 -1.87
CA ALA A 286 -21.03 2.56 -1.91
C ALA A 286 -21.47 2.12 -0.50
N GLU A 287 -20.54 1.81 0.39
CA GLU A 287 -20.85 1.44 1.78
C GLU A 287 -21.44 2.64 2.55
N SER A 288 -20.90 3.84 2.36
CA SER A 288 -21.45 5.08 2.93
C SER A 288 -22.90 5.33 2.47
N GLU A 289 -23.20 5.19 1.18
CA GLU A 289 -24.56 5.34 0.66
C GLU A 289 -25.52 4.24 1.15
N ARG A 290 -25.03 3.02 1.30
CA ARG A 290 -25.81 1.91 1.86
C ARG A 290 -26.20 2.19 3.31
N ILE A 291 -25.26 2.64 4.13
CA ILE A 291 -25.51 3.04 5.51
C ILE A 291 -26.52 4.18 5.54
N ARG A 292 -26.34 5.21 4.71
CA ARG A 292 -27.26 6.35 4.62
C ARG A 292 -28.68 5.91 4.29
N THR A 293 -28.87 5.02 3.33
CA THR A 293 -30.19 4.51 2.95
C THR A 293 -30.84 3.72 4.09
N ALA A 294 -30.09 2.83 4.73
CA ALA A 294 -30.59 2.07 5.88
C ALA A 294 -31.01 2.98 7.06
N LEU A 295 -30.27 4.09 7.26
CA LEU A 295 -30.59 5.11 8.24
C LEU A 295 -31.94 5.79 7.95
N LEU A 296 -32.13 6.24 6.70
CA LEU A 296 -33.39 6.90 6.29
C LEU A 296 -34.60 5.98 6.43
N ASP A 297 -34.46 4.70 6.10
CA ASP A 297 -35.52 3.70 6.25
C ASP A 297 -35.86 3.48 7.73
N SER A 298 -34.86 3.34 8.60
CA SER A 298 -35.06 3.18 10.04
C SER A 298 -35.75 4.40 10.67
N VAL A 299 -35.26 5.61 10.33
CA VAL A 299 -35.89 6.88 10.81
C VAL A 299 -37.35 6.99 10.34
N SER A 300 -37.62 6.66 9.09
CA SER A 300 -38.97 6.68 8.52
C SER A 300 -39.92 5.76 9.27
N HIS A 301 -39.46 4.56 9.60
CA HIS A 301 -40.24 3.58 10.37
C HIS A 301 -40.51 4.07 11.80
N GLU A 302 -39.49 4.58 12.48
CA GLU A 302 -39.61 5.07 13.88
C GLU A 302 -40.48 6.36 14.00
N LEU A 303 -40.55 7.18 12.95
CA LEU A 303 -41.44 8.33 12.89
C LEU A 303 -42.89 7.94 12.60
N ARG A 304 -43.10 6.92 11.75
CA ARG A 304 -44.46 6.48 11.34
C ARG A 304 -45.28 5.96 12.52
N THR A 305 -44.66 5.18 13.42
CA THR A 305 -45.35 4.56 14.56
C THR A 305 -46.03 5.57 15.49
N PRO A 306 -45.29 6.56 16.08
CA PRO A 306 -45.92 7.56 16.93
C PRO A 306 -46.91 8.45 16.16
N LEU A 307 -46.63 8.76 14.89
CA LEU A 307 -47.52 9.54 14.05
C LEU A 307 -48.87 8.82 13.83
N THR A 308 -48.84 7.51 13.58
CA THR A 308 -50.05 6.70 13.44
C THR A 308 -50.86 6.68 14.73
N ALA A 309 -50.20 6.56 15.89
CA ALA A 309 -50.86 6.62 17.18
C ALA A 309 -51.52 7.98 17.44
N ILE A 310 -50.82 9.08 17.12
CA ILE A 310 -51.37 10.45 17.24
C ILE A 310 -52.59 10.61 16.34
N ILE A 311 -52.51 10.26 15.07
CA ILE A 311 -53.59 10.36 14.10
C ILE A 311 -54.79 9.52 14.54
N GLY A 312 -54.56 8.26 14.92
CA GLY A 312 -55.64 7.36 15.38
C GLY A 312 -56.37 7.88 16.62
N SER A 313 -55.62 8.37 17.64
CA SER A 313 -56.19 8.94 18.84
C SER A 313 -56.95 10.24 18.57
N ALA A 314 -56.40 11.11 17.71
CA ALA A 314 -57.03 12.37 17.32
C ALA A 314 -58.34 12.13 16.50
N THR A 315 -58.29 11.20 15.53
CA THR A 315 -59.44 10.80 14.72
C THR A 315 -60.54 10.21 15.61
N GLY A 316 -60.16 9.31 16.54
CA GLY A 316 -61.10 8.76 17.50
C GLY A 316 -61.86 9.85 18.31
N LEU A 317 -61.11 10.84 18.85
CA LEU A 317 -61.67 11.95 19.60
C LEU A 317 -62.60 12.85 18.73
N LEU A 318 -62.25 13.05 17.45
CA LEU A 318 -63.04 13.89 16.55
C LEU A 318 -64.32 13.22 16.04
N GLU A 319 -64.27 11.94 15.72
CA GLU A 319 -65.40 11.24 15.09
C GLU A 319 -66.37 10.62 16.10
N ASN A 320 -65.92 10.28 17.31
CA ASN A 320 -66.71 9.54 18.28
C ASN A 320 -66.75 10.19 19.68
N ASP A 321 -66.69 11.51 19.76
CA ASP A 321 -66.56 12.25 21.03
C ASP A 321 -67.68 11.92 22.03
N THR A 322 -68.91 11.59 21.58
CA THR A 322 -70.02 11.24 22.39
C THR A 322 -70.03 9.83 22.97
N LEU A 323 -69.18 8.97 22.44
CA LEU A 323 -69.07 7.56 22.83
C LEU A 323 -67.98 7.31 23.89
N PHE A 324 -67.04 8.22 24.08
CA PHE A 324 -65.93 8.09 25.00
C PHE A 324 -66.25 8.64 26.40
N THR A 325 -65.85 7.88 27.41
CA THR A 325 -65.86 8.35 28.80
C THR A 325 -64.81 9.43 29.02
N PRO A 326 -64.93 10.25 30.12
CA PRO A 326 -63.88 11.22 30.45
C PRO A 326 -62.47 10.56 30.62
N GLU A 327 -62.44 9.30 31.07
CA GLU A 327 -61.23 8.50 31.23
C GLU A 327 -60.63 8.12 29.87
N ASP A 328 -61.46 7.65 28.91
CA ASP A 328 -61.01 7.31 27.55
C ASP A 328 -60.45 8.55 26.82
N ARG A 329 -61.10 9.71 26.98
CA ARG A 329 -60.59 10.96 26.37
C ARG A 329 -59.25 11.37 26.96
N ARG A 330 -59.06 11.20 28.27
CA ARG A 330 -57.78 11.47 28.92
C ARG A 330 -56.70 10.55 28.44
N GLU A 331 -56.99 9.25 28.27
CA GLU A 331 -56.07 8.27 27.70
C GLU A 331 -55.69 8.61 26.26
N LEU A 332 -56.68 8.90 25.37
CA LEU A 332 -56.41 9.28 23.98
C LEU A 332 -55.60 10.57 23.87
N THR A 333 -55.90 11.57 24.71
CA THR A 333 -55.11 12.82 24.76
C THR A 333 -53.70 12.57 25.28
N GLY A 334 -53.56 11.66 26.24
CA GLY A 334 -52.27 11.17 26.72
C GLY A 334 -51.43 10.55 25.61
N ASN A 335 -52.03 9.66 24.82
CA ASN A 335 -51.37 9.01 23.67
C ASN A 335 -50.92 10.03 22.62
N ILE A 336 -51.69 11.08 22.34
CA ILE A 336 -51.28 12.18 21.43
C ILE A 336 -50.06 12.90 21.99
N ARG A 337 -50.12 13.32 23.27
CA ARG A 337 -48.99 14.00 23.92
C ARG A 337 -47.72 13.17 23.91
N ASP A 338 -47.80 11.90 24.31
CA ASP A 338 -46.65 10.99 24.44
C ASP A 338 -46.06 10.67 23.07
N GLY A 339 -46.91 10.50 22.04
CA GLY A 339 -46.49 10.36 20.65
C GLY A 339 -45.74 11.60 20.13
N ALA A 340 -46.25 12.81 20.42
CA ALA A 340 -45.60 14.06 20.01
C ALA A 340 -44.24 14.26 20.71
N LEU A 341 -44.16 13.99 22.02
CA LEU A 341 -42.90 14.05 22.77
C LEU A 341 -41.88 13.04 22.27
N ARG A 342 -42.33 11.85 21.88
CA ARG A 342 -41.46 10.84 21.26
C ARG A 342 -40.92 11.29 19.92
N MET A 343 -41.75 11.87 19.05
CA MET A 343 -41.30 12.42 17.77
C MET A 343 -40.29 13.55 17.96
N ASN A 344 -40.53 14.45 18.90
CA ASN A 344 -39.61 15.56 19.19
C ASN A 344 -38.23 15.05 19.63
N ARG A 345 -38.18 14.02 20.51
CA ARG A 345 -36.91 13.38 20.91
C ARG A 345 -36.21 12.74 19.73
N LEU A 346 -36.93 12.10 18.80
CA LEU A 346 -36.34 11.50 17.59
C LEU A 346 -35.71 12.55 16.69
N VAL A 347 -36.40 13.65 16.43
CA VAL A 347 -35.90 14.77 15.61
C VAL A 347 -34.66 15.40 16.24
N THR A 348 -34.70 15.66 17.55
CA THR A 348 -33.56 16.23 18.28
C THR A 348 -32.34 15.33 18.23
N ASN A 349 -32.51 14.03 18.41
CA ASN A 349 -31.43 13.06 18.31
C ASN A 349 -30.85 12.98 16.89
N LEU A 350 -31.71 13.01 15.86
CA LEU A 350 -31.27 13.01 14.47
C LEU A 350 -30.44 14.26 14.13
N LEU A 351 -30.94 15.45 14.52
CA LEU A 351 -30.20 16.70 14.31
C LEU A 351 -28.89 16.75 15.10
N GLY A 352 -28.88 16.25 16.33
CA GLY A 352 -27.64 16.09 17.12
C GLY A 352 -26.62 15.21 16.42
N MET A 353 -27.07 14.09 15.86
CA MET A 353 -26.22 13.17 15.10
C MET A 353 -25.63 13.82 13.84
N VAL A 354 -26.44 14.52 13.04
CA VAL A 354 -25.97 15.23 11.84
C VAL A 354 -24.92 16.29 12.18
N ARG A 355 -25.11 17.02 13.28
CA ARG A 355 -24.16 18.05 13.75
C ARG A 355 -22.84 17.42 14.21
N LEU A 356 -22.89 16.27 14.88
CA LEU A 356 -21.70 15.51 15.28
C LEU A 356 -20.91 15.00 14.07
N GLU A 357 -21.61 14.40 13.08
CA GLU A 357 -20.96 13.84 11.88
C GLU A 357 -20.31 14.90 10.98
N SER A 358 -20.97 16.04 10.84
CA SER A 358 -20.46 17.14 10.02
C SER A 358 -19.31 17.92 10.67
N GLY A 359 -18.93 17.60 11.90
CA GLY A 359 -17.96 18.39 12.67
C GLY A 359 -18.45 19.81 12.98
N MET A 360 -19.75 20.09 12.77
CA MET A 360 -20.34 21.44 12.99
C MET A 360 -20.80 21.66 14.45
N LEU A 361 -20.59 20.66 15.32
CA LEU A 361 -20.95 20.83 16.73
C LEU A 361 -19.95 21.80 17.38
N GLN A 362 -20.35 23.04 17.56
CA GLN A 362 -19.61 24.04 18.32
C GLN A 362 -20.04 23.96 19.78
N LEU A 363 -19.07 23.65 20.66
CA LEU A 363 -19.34 23.63 22.10
C LEU A 363 -19.40 25.03 22.67
N ASN A 364 -20.49 25.34 23.39
CA ASN A 364 -20.58 26.53 24.22
C ASN A 364 -20.03 26.22 25.62
N ARG A 365 -18.68 26.12 25.71
CA ARG A 365 -18.01 25.74 26.95
C ARG A 365 -18.07 26.82 28.00
N LYS A 366 -18.54 26.47 29.17
CA LYS A 366 -18.54 27.30 30.38
C LYS A 366 -18.21 26.44 31.59
N TRP A 367 -17.89 27.09 32.71
CA TRP A 367 -17.76 26.37 33.97
C TRP A 367 -19.15 25.98 34.45
N CYS A 368 -19.39 24.70 34.62
CA CYS A 368 -20.66 24.11 35.03
C CYS A 368 -20.46 23.39 36.37
N ASP A 369 -21.35 23.60 37.29
CA ASP A 369 -21.47 22.81 38.51
C ASP A 369 -22.16 21.48 38.18
N VAL A 370 -21.50 20.38 38.54
CA VAL A 370 -22.02 19.03 38.24
C VAL A 370 -23.27 18.72 39.06
N GLU A 371 -23.38 19.28 40.26
CA GLU A 371 -24.58 19.15 41.11
C GLU A 371 -25.79 19.82 40.45
N ASP A 372 -25.61 21.01 39.85
CA ASP A 372 -26.67 21.71 39.12
C ASP A 372 -27.13 20.89 37.91
N ILE A 373 -26.20 20.37 37.11
CA ILE A 373 -26.50 19.48 35.97
C ILE A 373 -27.33 18.27 36.43
N ILE A 374 -26.93 17.59 37.49
CA ILE A 374 -27.63 16.42 38.02
C ILE A 374 -29.02 16.81 38.53
N SER A 375 -29.17 17.95 39.20
CA SER A 375 -30.46 18.44 39.69
C SER A 375 -31.46 18.70 38.56
N VAL A 376 -30.99 19.28 37.43
CA VAL A 376 -31.79 19.46 36.22
C VAL A 376 -32.18 18.11 35.61
N VAL A 377 -31.24 17.19 35.50
CA VAL A 377 -31.50 15.83 35.00
C VAL A 377 -32.54 15.10 35.85
N LEU A 378 -32.43 15.15 37.18
CA LEU A 378 -33.38 14.51 38.06
C LEU A 378 -34.79 15.13 37.94
N THR A 379 -34.87 16.44 37.76
CA THR A 379 -36.14 17.14 37.53
C THR A 379 -36.80 16.67 36.25
N GLN A 380 -36.07 16.62 35.15
CA GLN A 380 -36.55 16.10 33.86
C GLN A 380 -36.98 14.63 33.93
N VAL A 381 -36.23 13.80 34.64
CA VAL A 381 -36.52 12.37 34.79
C VAL A 381 -37.78 12.14 35.64
N ARG A 382 -37.98 12.91 36.71
CA ARG A 382 -39.17 12.82 37.56
C ARG A 382 -40.49 13.16 36.84
N GLU A 383 -40.46 13.96 35.79
CA GLU A 383 -41.64 14.27 34.98
C GLU A 383 -42.25 13.03 34.32
N PHE A 384 -41.42 12.09 33.88
CA PHE A 384 -41.87 10.86 33.19
C PHE A 384 -41.73 9.58 34.03
N SER A 385 -41.03 9.61 35.15
CA SER A 385 -40.87 8.47 36.08
C SER A 385 -40.86 8.91 37.54
N PRO A 386 -42.00 9.41 38.07
CA PRO A 386 -42.07 10.06 39.39
C PRO A 386 -41.82 9.11 40.56
N HIS A 387 -42.01 7.80 40.37
CA HIS A 387 -41.89 6.80 41.45
C HIS A 387 -40.55 6.07 41.44
N ARG A 388 -39.64 6.44 40.54
CA ARG A 388 -38.37 5.74 40.40
C ARG A 388 -37.41 6.12 41.54
N ASN A 389 -36.83 5.12 42.18
CA ASN A 389 -35.82 5.33 43.22
C ASN A 389 -34.44 5.64 42.58
N ILE A 390 -34.01 6.90 42.65
CA ILE A 390 -32.71 7.36 42.14
C ILE A 390 -31.94 7.93 43.32
N GLN A 391 -30.81 7.32 43.65
CA GLN A 391 -29.84 7.79 44.66
C GLN A 391 -28.72 8.52 43.96
N VAL A 392 -28.26 9.64 44.57
CA VAL A 392 -27.09 10.40 44.07
C VAL A 392 -26.03 10.44 45.15
N GLU A 393 -24.82 10.13 44.76
CA GLU A 393 -23.65 10.18 45.61
C GLU A 393 -22.67 11.20 45.02
N LEU A 394 -22.50 12.32 45.71
CA LEU A 394 -21.60 13.42 45.30
C LEU A 394 -20.34 13.43 46.15
N PRO A 395 -19.21 13.92 45.65
CA PRO A 395 -18.01 14.15 46.45
C PRO A 395 -18.22 15.29 47.47
N ASP A 396 -17.47 15.29 48.55
CA ASP A 396 -17.54 16.35 49.59
C ASP A 396 -17.13 17.72 49.05
N ASP A 397 -16.18 17.77 48.11
CA ASP A 397 -15.73 18.99 47.43
C ASP A 397 -16.63 19.25 46.17
N PRO A 398 -17.06 20.49 45.89
CA PRO A 398 -17.80 20.82 44.67
C PRO A 398 -17.04 20.42 43.41
N ALA A 399 -17.75 19.74 42.50
CA ALA A 399 -17.17 19.26 41.24
C ALA A 399 -17.54 20.17 40.08
N PHE A 400 -16.56 20.82 39.46
CA PHE A 400 -16.77 21.70 38.31
C PHE A 400 -16.17 21.10 37.05
N ILE A 401 -16.86 21.31 35.93
CA ILE A 401 -16.42 20.87 34.60
C ILE A 401 -16.46 22.04 33.61
N TYR A 402 -15.44 22.12 32.74
CA TYR A 402 -15.42 23.10 31.65
C TYR A 402 -16.01 22.48 30.39
N GLY A 403 -17.31 22.68 30.17
CA GLY A 403 -18.05 21.99 29.11
C GLY A 403 -19.31 22.73 28.68
N ASP A 404 -20.05 22.10 27.79
CA ASP A 404 -21.39 22.56 27.37
C ASP A 404 -22.43 21.87 28.24
N GLU A 405 -23.00 22.63 29.17
CA GLU A 405 -23.97 22.19 30.16
C GLU A 405 -25.16 21.46 29.53
N VAL A 406 -25.75 22.04 28.47
CA VAL A 406 -26.94 21.50 27.80
C VAL A 406 -26.65 20.13 27.17
N LEU A 407 -25.47 19.97 26.57
CA LEU A 407 -25.06 18.71 25.98
C LEU A 407 -24.73 17.64 27.05
N LEU A 408 -24.14 18.05 28.17
CA LEU A 408 -23.87 17.15 29.29
C LEU A 408 -25.16 16.70 29.99
N GLU A 409 -26.14 17.61 30.20
CA GLU A 409 -27.49 17.26 30.63
C GLU A 409 -28.13 16.23 29.68
N GLN A 410 -28.04 16.43 28.37
CA GLN A 410 -28.59 15.52 27.38
C GLN A 410 -27.95 14.12 27.48
N VAL A 411 -26.61 14.02 27.69
CA VAL A 411 -25.93 12.75 27.93
C VAL A 411 -26.48 12.04 29.15
N LEU A 412 -26.58 12.74 30.28
CA LEU A 412 -27.04 12.14 31.53
C LEU A 412 -28.52 11.75 31.47
N VAL A 413 -29.38 12.57 30.87
CA VAL A 413 -30.82 12.24 30.66
C VAL A 413 -30.94 10.96 29.80
N ASN A 414 -30.17 10.84 28.74
CA ASN A 414 -30.19 9.64 27.90
C ASN A 414 -29.76 8.40 28.67
N ILE A 415 -28.68 8.48 29.47
CA ILE A 415 -28.15 7.33 30.22
C ILE A 415 -29.13 6.96 31.35
N VAL A 416 -29.61 7.93 32.15
CA VAL A 416 -30.57 7.66 33.24
C VAL A 416 -31.90 7.14 32.69
N SER A 417 -32.39 7.68 31.57
CA SER A 417 -33.57 7.16 30.88
C SER A 417 -33.41 5.72 30.43
N ASN A 418 -32.21 5.34 29.94
CA ASN A 418 -31.90 3.95 29.60
C ASN A 418 -31.85 3.07 30.86
N ALA A 419 -31.22 3.53 31.95
CA ALA A 419 -31.18 2.80 33.22
C ALA A 419 -32.60 2.50 33.75
N ILE A 420 -33.50 3.48 33.67
CA ILE A 420 -34.91 3.31 34.04
C ILE A 420 -35.61 2.29 33.15
N LYS A 421 -35.41 2.39 31.86
CA LYS A 421 -36.11 1.62 30.85
C LYS A 421 -35.74 0.13 30.87
N TYR A 422 -34.48 -0.19 31.20
CA TYR A 422 -33.95 -1.57 31.19
C TYR A 422 -33.91 -2.20 32.58
N SER A 423 -34.33 -1.51 33.63
CA SER A 423 -34.39 -2.04 35.00
C SER A 423 -35.82 -2.25 35.47
N PRO A 424 -36.09 -3.27 36.27
CA PRO A 424 -37.41 -3.44 36.94
C PRO A 424 -37.79 -2.22 37.80
N ASP A 425 -39.07 -1.93 37.91
CA ASP A 425 -39.55 -0.71 38.58
C ASP A 425 -39.18 -0.58 40.06
N GLU A 426 -39.02 -1.68 40.76
CA GLU A 426 -38.70 -1.75 42.19
C GLU A 426 -37.20 -1.61 42.48
N THR A 427 -36.36 -1.54 41.45
CA THR A 427 -34.89 -1.48 41.61
C THR A 427 -34.39 -0.03 41.73
N GLN A 428 -33.24 0.12 42.37
CA GLN A 428 -32.57 1.39 42.56
C GLN A 428 -31.62 1.72 41.40
N ILE A 429 -31.58 2.98 41.00
CA ILE A 429 -30.55 3.55 40.11
C ILE A 429 -29.65 4.42 40.95
N VAL A 430 -28.35 4.29 40.83
CA VAL A 430 -27.36 5.06 41.59
C VAL A 430 -26.53 5.90 40.64
N ILE A 431 -26.47 7.20 40.85
CA ILE A 431 -25.60 8.15 40.14
C ILE A 431 -24.46 8.48 41.11
N ILE A 432 -23.23 8.18 40.73
CA ILE A 432 -22.03 8.41 41.55
C ILE A 432 -21.16 9.41 40.80
N VAL A 433 -20.75 10.47 41.46
CA VAL A 433 -19.77 11.45 40.96
C VAL A 433 -18.50 11.31 41.77
N ALA A 434 -17.41 11.09 41.11
CA ALA A 434 -16.07 11.01 41.72
C ALA A 434 -15.12 11.97 41.03
N SER A 435 -14.42 12.77 41.81
CA SER A 435 -13.38 13.67 41.32
C SER A 435 -12.01 13.08 41.73
N ASP A 436 -11.23 12.66 40.73
CA ASP A 436 -9.86 12.19 40.97
C ASP A 436 -8.87 13.30 40.55
N ARG A 437 -8.13 13.81 41.54
CA ARG A 437 -7.13 14.87 41.32
C ARG A 437 -5.88 14.38 40.58
N SER A 438 -5.71 13.08 40.46
CA SER A 438 -4.64 12.44 39.68
C SER A 438 -5.21 11.18 39.01
N PRO A 439 -5.69 11.25 37.76
CA PRO A 439 -5.23 12.05 36.60
C PRO A 439 -6.02 13.32 36.25
N ASN A 440 -6.53 14.10 37.19
CA ASN A 440 -7.31 15.33 36.94
C ASN A 440 -8.56 15.08 36.07
N GLN A 441 -9.37 14.16 36.51
CA GLN A 441 -10.51 13.63 35.76
C GLN A 441 -11.77 13.60 36.64
N LEU A 442 -12.89 13.99 36.06
CA LEU A 442 -14.20 13.79 36.66
C LEU A 442 -14.82 12.51 36.09
N THR A 443 -15.23 11.63 36.97
CA THR A 443 -15.94 10.39 36.62
C THR A 443 -17.38 10.48 37.08
N ILE A 444 -18.34 10.31 36.16
CA ILE A 444 -19.76 10.18 36.46
C ILE A 444 -20.17 8.73 36.11
N MET A 445 -20.72 8.02 37.08
CA MET A 445 -21.18 6.66 36.92
C MET A 445 -22.71 6.60 37.15
N VAL A 446 -23.41 5.92 36.25
CA VAL A 446 -24.83 5.59 36.41
C VAL A 446 -24.94 4.08 36.45
N ALA A 447 -25.31 3.53 37.59
CA ALA A 447 -25.45 2.11 37.85
C ALA A 447 -26.93 1.70 37.94
N ASP A 448 -27.31 0.73 37.17
CA ASP A 448 -28.65 0.12 37.16
C ASP A 448 -28.60 -1.35 37.60
N GLN A 449 -29.78 -1.91 37.92
CA GLN A 449 -29.99 -3.32 38.27
C GLN A 449 -30.83 -4.03 37.20
N GLY A 450 -30.64 -3.67 35.95
CA GLY A 450 -31.36 -4.21 34.81
C GLY A 450 -30.80 -5.54 34.32
N ILE A 451 -31.14 -5.85 33.06
CA ILE A 451 -30.73 -7.11 32.40
C ILE A 451 -29.23 -7.21 32.12
N GLY A 452 -28.50 -6.09 32.24
CA GLY A 452 -27.08 -6.03 31.90
C GLY A 452 -26.80 -6.04 30.40
N ILE A 453 -25.51 -5.87 30.03
CA ILE A 453 -25.04 -5.88 28.64
C ILE A 453 -23.98 -6.98 28.50
N PRO A 454 -24.17 -7.96 27.58
CA PRO A 454 -23.18 -9.00 27.29
C PRO A 454 -21.82 -8.37 26.91
N GLU A 455 -20.73 -9.01 27.30
CA GLU A 455 -19.38 -8.51 27.05
C GLU A 455 -19.11 -8.23 25.57
N ALA A 456 -19.56 -9.13 24.68
CA ALA A 456 -19.41 -8.98 23.23
C ALA A 456 -20.14 -7.76 22.64
N GLU A 457 -21.13 -7.22 23.35
CA GLU A 457 -21.96 -6.11 22.89
C GLU A 457 -21.57 -4.76 23.51
N ARG A 458 -20.79 -4.72 24.59
CA ARG A 458 -20.46 -3.48 25.34
C ARG A 458 -19.80 -2.38 24.50
N ILE A 459 -19.05 -2.75 23.47
CA ILE A 459 -18.47 -1.79 22.53
C ILE A 459 -19.52 -1.38 21.48
N ARG A 460 -20.31 -2.33 21.01
CA ARG A 460 -21.26 -2.15 19.92
C ARG A 460 -22.50 -1.36 20.29
N ILE A 461 -22.88 -1.27 21.57
CA ILE A 461 -24.02 -0.48 22.01
C ILE A 461 -23.87 1.02 21.73
N PHE A 462 -22.65 1.48 21.46
CA PHE A 462 -22.36 2.87 21.06
C PHE A 462 -22.36 3.03 19.53
N ASP A 463 -22.52 1.94 18.76
CA ASP A 463 -22.68 2.02 17.32
C ASP A 463 -24.05 2.57 16.97
N LYS A 464 -24.11 3.35 15.92
CA LYS A 464 -25.35 3.98 15.45
C LYS A 464 -26.38 2.91 15.10
N PHE A 465 -27.62 3.09 15.61
CA PHE A 465 -28.76 2.18 15.37
C PHE A 465 -28.57 0.76 15.90
N TYR A 466 -27.51 0.50 16.63
CA TYR A 466 -27.32 -0.80 17.25
C TYR A 466 -28.33 -1.00 18.37
N ARG A 467 -28.94 -2.18 18.39
CA ARG A 467 -29.84 -2.65 19.44
C ARG A 467 -29.53 -4.11 19.71
N SER A 468 -29.39 -4.48 20.98
CA SER A 468 -29.22 -5.87 21.38
C SER A 468 -30.43 -6.71 20.98
N GLU A 469 -30.22 -7.92 20.49
CA GLU A 469 -31.29 -8.86 20.14
C GLU A 469 -32.21 -9.14 21.33
N SER A 470 -31.65 -9.16 22.54
CA SER A 470 -32.40 -9.37 23.80
C SER A 470 -33.36 -8.22 24.16
N THR A 471 -33.17 -7.02 23.57
CA THR A 471 -33.94 -5.81 23.89
C THR A 471 -34.75 -5.26 22.73
N GLN A 472 -34.93 -6.01 21.65
CA GLN A 472 -35.69 -5.54 20.47
C GLN A 472 -37.15 -5.18 20.77
N HIS A 473 -37.74 -5.80 21.79
CA HIS A 473 -39.13 -5.50 22.26
C HIS A 473 -39.23 -4.17 23.02
N VAL A 474 -38.11 -3.60 23.49
CA VAL A 474 -38.07 -2.34 24.23
C VAL A 474 -37.89 -1.17 23.25
N THR A 475 -38.82 -0.27 23.15
CA THR A 475 -38.83 0.87 22.18
C THR A 475 -37.58 1.72 22.22
N GLY A 476 -36.93 1.98 21.06
CA GLY A 476 -35.73 2.85 20.96
C GLY A 476 -35.07 2.85 19.60
N THR A 477 -34.41 3.96 19.25
CA THR A 477 -33.80 4.23 17.98
C THR A 477 -32.39 3.69 17.83
N GLY A 478 -31.71 3.31 18.92
CA GLY A 478 -30.29 2.97 18.91
C GLY A 478 -29.36 4.18 18.68
N LEU A 479 -29.88 5.42 18.74
CA LEU A 479 -29.08 6.64 18.54
C LEU A 479 -28.60 7.27 19.86
N GLY A 480 -29.31 7.05 20.95
CA GLY A 480 -29.04 7.76 22.22
C GLY A 480 -27.60 7.55 22.73
N LEU A 481 -27.12 6.30 22.80
CA LEU A 481 -25.78 6.02 23.29
C LEU A 481 -24.68 6.46 22.29
N ALA A 482 -24.93 6.38 20.98
CA ALA A 482 -24.02 6.90 19.96
C ALA A 482 -23.85 8.43 20.09
N ILE A 483 -24.93 9.16 20.36
CA ILE A 483 -24.91 10.60 20.62
C ILE A 483 -24.16 10.89 21.93
N CYS A 484 -24.43 10.13 23.00
CA CYS A 484 -23.70 10.27 24.26
C CYS A 484 -22.19 10.13 24.05
N LYS A 485 -21.77 9.10 23.31
CA LYS A 485 -20.35 8.89 22.99
C LYS A 485 -19.78 10.07 22.22
N GLY A 486 -20.43 10.53 21.16
CA GLY A 486 -19.97 11.68 20.37
C GLY A 486 -19.87 12.96 21.19
N ILE A 487 -20.84 13.27 22.07
CA ILE A 487 -20.80 14.44 22.94
C ILE A 487 -19.64 14.33 23.93
N VAL A 488 -19.45 13.18 24.57
CA VAL A 488 -18.36 12.95 25.53
C VAL A 488 -16.99 13.05 24.84
N GLU A 489 -16.84 12.47 23.65
CA GLU A 489 -15.60 12.56 22.87
C GLU A 489 -15.24 13.99 22.45
N VAL A 490 -16.20 14.81 22.06
CA VAL A 490 -15.96 16.23 21.74
C VAL A 490 -15.57 17.05 22.98
N HIS A 491 -15.98 16.60 24.17
CA HIS A 491 -15.49 17.14 25.45
C HIS A 491 -14.10 16.60 25.85
N GLY A 492 -13.50 15.72 25.05
CA GLY A 492 -12.20 15.08 25.34
C GLY A 492 -12.29 13.93 26.33
N GLY A 493 -13.49 13.46 26.63
CA GLY A 493 -13.77 12.38 27.58
C GLY A 493 -13.94 11.01 26.93
N THR A 494 -14.24 10.02 27.76
CA THR A 494 -14.56 8.65 27.34
C THR A 494 -15.83 8.16 28.03
N ILE A 495 -16.60 7.30 27.33
CA ILE A 495 -17.76 6.62 27.89
C ILE A 495 -17.63 5.12 27.68
N VAL A 496 -17.88 4.34 28.74
CA VAL A 496 -17.78 2.87 28.71
C VAL A 496 -18.94 2.24 29.47
N ALA A 497 -19.33 1.03 29.03
CA ALA A 497 -20.31 0.20 29.73
C ALA A 497 -19.59 -0.92 30.46
N GLU A 498 -19.83 -1.05 31.76
CA GLU A 498 -19.24 -2.04 32.66
C GLU A 498 -20.35 -2.89 33.31
N PRO A 499 -20.05 -4.12 33.76
CA PRO A 499 -21.00 -4.87 34.55
C PRO A 499 -21.17 -4.22 35.94
N ASN A 500 -22.41 -4.10 36.42
CA ASN A 500 -22.65 -3.65 37.78
C ASN A 500 -22.50 -4.87 38.74
N PRO A 501 -21.69 -4.76 39.83
CA PRO A 501 -21.48 -5.84 40.80
C PRO A 501 -22.77 -6.43 41.42
N GLY A 502 -23.83 -5.63 41.47
CA GLY A 502 -25.16 -6.07 41.95
C GLY A 502 -26.08 -6.66 40.88
N GLY A 503 -25.61 -6.88 39.66
CA GLY A 503 -26.41 -7.16 38.47
C GLY A 503 -26.79 -5.87 37.74
N GLY A 504 -27.00 -5.98 36.41
CA GLY A 504 -27.29 -4.81 35.56
C GLY A 504 -26.04 -4.19 34.93
N THR A 505 -26.13 -2.91 34.57
CA THR A 505 -25.11 -2.14 33.86
C THR A 505 -24.62 -0.96 34.66
N ARG A 506 -23.33 -0.65 34.56
CA ARG A 506 -22.73 0.59 35.01
C ARG A 506 -22.20 1.35 33.78
N MET A 507 -22.81 2.50 33.51
CA MET A 507 -22.30 3.44 32.50
C MET A 507 -21.34 4.40 33.15
N ARG A 508 -20.04 4.38 32.75
CA ARG A 508 -19.01 5.27 33.26
C ARG A 508 -18.64 6.30 32.19
N ILE A 509 -18.65 7.55 32.60
CA ILE A 509 -18.25 8.71 31.80
C ILE A 509 -17.07 9.35 32.49
N ASP A 510 -15.99 9.47 31.77
CA ASP A 510 -14.78 10.12 32.26
C ASP A 510 -14.53 11.38 31.42
N ILE A 511 -14.47 12.56 32.07
CA ILE A 511 -14.24 13.84 31.40
C ILE A 511 -13.02 14.51 32.02
N PRO A 512 -12.04 14.98 31.22
CA PRO A 512 -10.85 15.66 31.74
C PRO A 512 -11.27 16.96 32.41
N MET A 513 -10.77 17.21 33.61
CA MET A 513 -10.86 18.50 34.29
C MET A 513 -9.70 19.37 33.83
N GLU A 514 -9.96 20.56 33.32
CA GLU A 514 -8.90 21.52 33.05
C GLU A 514 -8.27 21.97 34.37
N ALA A 515 -6.92 21.99 34.41
CA ALA A 515 -6.21 22.44 35.60
C ALA A 515 -6.54 23.90 35.90
N HIS A 516 -7.21 24.16 37.01
CA HIS A 516 -7.53 25.51 37.46
C HIS A 516 -6.25 26.30 37.77
N GLY A 517 -5.91 27.27 36.91
CA GLY A 517 -5.17 28.44 37.33
C GLY A 517 -6.12 29.37 38.14
N SER A 518 -6.07 29.25 39.46
CA SER A 518 -6.53 30.21 40.48
C SER A 518 -7.47 31.32 40.09
N ARG A 519 -8.75 31.03 39.73
CA ARG A 519 -9.90 31.95 39.84
C ARG A 519 -11.20 31.16 39.93
N PHE A 520 -11.58 30.80 41.15
CA PHE A 520 -12.98 30.42 41.42
C PHE A 520 -13.88 31.64 41.32
N PRO A 521 -15.05 31.57 40.67
CA PRO A 521 -16.00 32.70 40.63
C PRO A 521 -16.65 33.05 41.98
N TYR A 522 -16.37 32.35 43.04
CA TYR A 522 -17.01 32.52 44.36
C TYR A 522 -16.10 33.14 45.42
N SER A 523 -14.93 33.72 45.12
CA SER A 523 -14.08 34.37 46.14
C SER A 523 -14.30 35.88 46.29
N GLU A 524 -15.37 36.45 45.75
CA GLU A 524 -15.71 37.84 45.99
C GLU A 524 -17.14 38.00 46.60
N GLN A 525 -17.29 37.54 47.84
CA GLN A 525 -18.32 38.07 48.75
C GLN A 525 -17.83 37.89 50.20
N GLY A 526 -17.26 38.92 50.79
CA GLY A 526 -17.08 38.96 52.22
C GLY A 526 -15.88 39.77 52.75
N GLU A 527 -15.66 40.98 52.31
CA GLU A 527 -15.05 42.01 53.17
C GLU A 527 -16.00 43.23 53.16
N VAL A 528 -16.90 43.22 54.14
CA VAL A 528 -17.59 44.42 54.58
C VAL A 528 -16.65 45.07 55.57
N GLU A 529 -16.04 46.19 55.21
CA GLU A 529 -15.33 47.09 56.13
C GLU A 529 -16.28 47.63 57.21
N GLU A 530 -15.87 47.50 58.48
CA GLU A 530 -16.28 48.37 59.56
C GLU A 530 -15.50 49.68 59.54
#